data_5aefa3b6f31665d0d4d9e5296e3ffae4
#
_entry.id   5aefa3b6f31665d0d4d9e5296e3ffae4
#
_cell.length_a   1.000
_cell.length_b   1.000
_cell.length_c   1.000
_cell.angle_alpha   90.00
_cell.angle_beta   90.00
_cell.angle_gamma   90.00
#
_symmetry.space_group_name_H-M   'P 1'
#
loop_
_entity.id
_entity.type
_entity.pdbx_description
1 polymer ?
#
loop_
_entity_poly.entity_id
_entity_poly.type
_entity_poly.pdbx_seq_one_letter_code
_entity_poly.pdbx_strand_id
1 'polypeptide(L)'
;MKYQLKFDEVIMLENIIEYIKQKYNPLSIILYGSYANGTNNLNSDFDALVISYDHEQFHDTSFVNDIQLDVFVYPASYFDGEFDCNNFIQIFDGKIIVDNEERGKTLQMKVLSYLQNRPPKTKAEMDANVDWCIKMLARVKRYDAEGMFRWHWVLIDSLEIFCDIKQHTYWGPKKAL
;
A
#
# COMPACT_ATOMS: atom_id res chain seq x y z
N MET A 1 -21.97 -21.16 -12.05
CA MET A 1 -20.84 -20.38 -12.57
C MET A 1 -20.32 -19.33 -11.55
N LYS A 2 -21.14 -18.37 -11.08
CA LYS A 2 -20.70 -17.32 -10.13
C LYS A 2 -20.27 -17.85 -8.75
N TYR A 3 -20.86 -18.93 -8.26
CA TYR A 3 -20.49 -19.59 -7.00
C TYR A 3 -19.22 -20.44 -7.14
N GLN A 4 -18.99 -21.05 -8.29
CA GLN A 4 -17.79 -21.83 -8.57
C GLN A 4 -16.57 -20.92 -8.62
N LEU A 5 -16.65 -19.78 -9.33
CA LEU A 5 -15.57 -18.78 -9.40
C LEU A 5 -15.16 -18.24 -8.02
N LYS A 6 -16.13 -17.99 -7.12
CA LYS A 6 -15.81 -17.58 -5.74
C LYS A 6 -15.15 -18.68 -4.91
N PHE A 7 -15.53 -19.94 -5.14
CA PHE A 7 -14.94 -21.08 -4.43
C PHE A 7 -13.50 -21.32 -4.87
N ASP A 8 -13.25 -21.26 -6.17
CA ASP A 8 -11.90 -21.41 -6.75
C ASP A 8 -10.97 -20.27 -6.27
N GLU A 9 -11.50 -19.05 -6.14
CA GLU A 9 -10.78 -17.88 -5.62
C GLU A 9 -10.39 -18.05 -4.15
N VAL A 10 -11.28 -18.61 -3.33
CA VAL A 10 -10.99 -18.86 -1.90
C VAL A 10 -9.90 -19.92 -1.76
N ILE A 11 -9.97 -21.01 -2.50
CA ILE A 11 -8.94 -22.06 -2.48
C ILE A 11 -7.59 -21.51 -2.91
N MET A 12 -7.58 -20.67 -3.93
CA MET A 12 -6.37 -20.06 -4.46
C MET A 12 -5.73 -19.12 -3.42
N LEU A 13 -6.53 -18.34 -2.73
CA LEU A 13 -6.08 -17.47 -1.64
C LEU A 13 -5.49 -18.27 -0.48
N GLU A 14 -6.15 -19.37 -0.08
CA GLU A 14 -5.67 -20.27 0.96
C GLU A 14 -4.31 -20.90 0.59
N ASN A 15 -4.14 -21.32 -0.66
CA ASN A 15 -2.87 -21.89 -1.13
C ASN A 15 -1.72 -20.87 -1.07
N ILE A 16 -1.97 -19.61 -1.41
CA ILE A 16 -0.96 -18.54 -1.31
C ILE A 16 -0.60 -18.29 0.15
N ILE A 17 -1.59 -18.23 1.04
CA ILE A 17 -1.36 -18.02 2.47
C ILE A 17 -0.56 -19.19 3.06
N GLU A 18 -0.89 -20.43 2.70
CA GLU A 18 -0.15 -21.61 3.16
C GLU A 18 1.30 -21.63 2.62
N TYR A 19 1.51 -21.23 1.35
CA TYR A 19 2.85 -21.05 0.81
C TYR A 19 3.66 -20.03 1.62
N ILE A 20 3.07 -18.87 1.95
CA ILE A 20 3.71 -17.83 2.76
C ILE A 20 4.03 -18.35 4.16
N LYS A 21 3.12 -19.08 4.79
CA LYS A 21 3.33 -19.68 6.12
C LYS A 21 4.49 -20.67 6.11
N GLN A 22 4.52 -21.57 5.14
CA GLN A 22 5.57 -22.59 5.02
C GLN A 22 6.94 -21.99 4.70
N LYS A 23 6.96 -20.96 3.86
CA LYS A 23 8.21 -20.35 3.39
C LYS A 23 8.83 -19.42 4.44
N TYR A 24 8.02 -18.65 5.16
CA TYR A 24 8.49 -17.55 6.00
C TYR A 24 8.30 -17.74 7.49
N ASN A 25 7.57 -18.78 7.91
CA ASN A 25 7.26 -19.02 9.33
C ASN A 25 6.81 -17.70 10.03
N PRO A 26 5.73 -17.04 9.54
CA PRO A 26 5.43 -15.67 9.90
C PRO A 26 4.86 -15.53 11.32
N LEU A 27 5.26 -14.47 12.00
CA LEU A 27 4.58 -13.98 13.19
C LEU A 27 3.28 -13.26 12.82
N SER A 28 3.32 -12.50 11.71
CA SER A 28 2.14 -11.84 11.21
C SER A 28 2.11 -11.80 9.69
N ILE A 29 0.89 -11.91 9.14
CA ILE A 29 0.57 -11.67 7.73
C ILE A 29 -0.54 -10.64 7.68
N ILE A 30 -0.27 -9.49 7.07
CA ILE A 30 -1.25 -8.43 6.82
C ILE A 30 -1.48 -8.37 5.32
N LEU A 31 -2.64 -8.82 4.88
CA LEU A 31 -3.10 -8.73 3.49
C LEU A 31 -3.67 -7.33 3.24
N TYR A 32 -3.24 -6.66 2.17
CA TYR A 32 -3.76 -5.37 1.77
C TYR A 32 -4.08 -5.33 0.26
N GLY A 33 -4.36 -4.17 -0.30
CA GLY A 33 -4.66 -4.04 -1.71
C GLY A 33 -5.96 -4.70 -2.17
N SER A 34 -5.98 -5.14 -3.41
CA SER A 34 -7.20 -5.59 -4.09
C SER A 34 -7.79 -6.87 -3.49
N TYR A 35 -6.98 -7.82 -3.06
CA TYR A 35 -7.43 -9.05 -2.41
C TYR A 35 -8.00 -8.80 -1.01
N ALA A 36 -7.51 -7.80 -0.30
CA ALA A 36 -8.04 -7.46 1.00
C ALA A 36 -9.43 -6.84 0.92
N ASN A 37 -9.70 -5.98 -0.06
CA ASN A 37 -10.96 -5.26 -0.21
C ASN A 37 -11.94 -5.91 -1.20
N GLY A 38 -11.55 -7.03 -1.86
CA GLY A 38 -12.42 -7.78 -2.77
C GLY A 38 -12.61 -7.11 -4.14
N THR A 39 -11.67 -6.28 -4.57
CA THR A 39 -11.66 -5.63 -5.90
C THR A 39 -10.65 -6.26 -6.87
N ASN A 40 -10.04 -7.39 -6.47
CA ASN A 40 -9.09 -8.12 -7.30
C ASN A 40 -9.71 -8.64 -8.59
N ASN A 41 -8.88 -8.78 -9.61
CA ASN A 41 -9.21 -9.34 -10.92
C ASN A 41 -8.08 -10.27 -11.39
N LEU A 42 -8.20 -10.83 -12.60
CA LEU A 42 -7.24 -11.80 -13.14
C LEU A 42 -5.79 -11.28 -13.29
N ASN A 43 -5.60 -9.98 -13.28
CA ASN A 43 -4.27 -9.35 -13.39
C ASN A 43 -3.80 -8.75 -12.07
N SER A 44 -4.53 -9.00 -10.97
CA SER A 44 -4.17 -8.48 -9.66
C SER A 44 -3.05 -9.31 -9.04
N ASP A 45 -2.04 -8.64 -8.53
CA ASP A 45 -1.03 -9.16 -7.64
C ASP A 45 -1.58 -9.39 -6.23
N PHE A 46 -0.90 -10.26 -5.47
CA PHE A 46 -1.24 -10.55 -4.08
C PHE A 46 -0.36 -9.71 -3.17
N ASP A 47 -0.94 -8.62 -2.64
CA ASP A 47 -0.25 -7.65 -1.80
C ASP A 47 -0.27 -8.09 -0.32
N ALA A 48 0.89 -8.32 0.30
CA ALA A 48 0.96 -8.61 1.73
C ALA A 48 2.23 -8.09 2.40
N LEU A 49 2.12 -7.79 3.69
CA LEU A 49 3.25 -7.57 4.56
C LEU A 49 3.37 -8.74 5.53
N VAL A 50 4.57 -9.30 5.61
CA VAL A 50 4.92 -10.43 6.47
C VAL A 50 5.95 -9.99 7.51
N ILE A 51 5.70 -10.31 8.77
CA ILE A 51 6.65 -10.14 9.86
C ILE A 51 7.15 -11.52 10.27
N SER A 52 8.47 -11.74 10.29
CA SER A 52 9.09 -13.01 10.66
C SER A 52 10.31 -12.80 11.55
N TYR A 53 10.67 -13.79 12.38
CA TYR A 53 11.95 -13.79 13.10
C TYR A 53 13.11 -14.27 12.24
N ASP A 54 12.83 -15.18 11.29
CA ASP A 54 13.84 -16.00 10.62
C ASP A 54 14.38 -15.37 9.33
N HIS A 55 13.82 -14.22 8.90
CA HIS A 55 14.16 -13.63 7.62
C HIS A 55 14.61 -12.17 7.75
N GLU A 56 15.60 -11.78 6.96
CA GLU A 56 15.94 -10.39 6.72
C GLU A 56 14.87 -9.71 5.85
N GLN A 57 14.94 -8.39 5.75
CA GLN A 57 14.03 -7.64 4.89
C GLN A 57 14.27 -7.98 3.41
N PHE A 58 13.21 -8.37 2.71
CA PHE A 58 13.23 -8.55 1.26
C PHE A 58 11.81 -8.44 0.65
N HIS A 59 11.76 -8.39 -0.67
CA HIS A 59 10.54 -8.31 -1.47
C HIS A 59 10.39 -9.57 -2.32
N ASP A 60 9.33 -10.34 -2.09
CA ASP A 60 9.00 -11.54 -2.87
C ASP A 60 8.04 -11.20 -4.00
N THR A 61 8.51 -11.37 -5.22
CA THR A 61 7.74 -11.17 -6.46
C THR A 61 7.53 -12.47 -7.24
N SER A 62 7.66 -13.63 -6.57
CA SER A 62 7.47 -14.94 -7.18
C SER A 62 6.00 -15.19 -7.54
N PHE A 63 5.75 -16.29 -8.25
CA PHE A 63 4.39 -16.69 -8.65
C PHE A 63 3.94 -17.91 -7.86
N VAL A 64 2.70 -17.88 -7.40
CA VAL A 64 2.00 -19.02 -6.79
C VAL A 64 0.66 -19.17 -7.49
N ASN A 65 0.42 -20.33 -8.13
CA ASN A 65 -0.80 -20.60 -8.92
C ASN A 65 -1.12 -19.48 -9.93
N ASP A 66 -0.12 -19.07 -10.70
CA ASP A 66 -0.19 -18.01 -11.71
C ASP A 66 -0.49 -16.59 -11.17
N ILE A 67 -0.57 -16.41 -9.85
CA ILE A 67 -0.69 -15.10 -9.22
C ILE A 67 0.70 -14.60 -8.83
N GLN A 68 1.03 -13.39 -9.25
CA GLN A 68 2.25 -12.71 -8.82
C GLN A 68 2.11 -12.25 -7.37
N LEU A 69 3.13 -12.53 -6.56
CA LEU A 69 3.23 -12.00 -5.21
C LEU A 69 3.80 -10.57 -5.25
N ASP A 70 3.28 -9.71 -4.40
CA ASP A 70 3.85 -8.42 -3.99
C ASP A 70 3.97 -8.44 -2.45
N VAL A 71 4.89 -9.31 -1.96
CA VAL A 71 5.00 -9.63 -0.54
C VAL A 71 6.27 -9.03 0.04
N PHE A 72 6.10 -8.06 0.93
CA PHE A 72 7.20 -7.47 1.68
C PHE A 72 7.40 -8.23 2.99
N VAL A 73 8.58 -8.82 3.16
CA VAL A 73 8.97 -9.55 4.37
C VAL A 73 9.91 -8.69 5.21
N TYR A 74 9.61 -8.56 6.48
CA TYR A 74 10.41 -7.79 7.44
C TYR A 74 10.76 -8.64 8.66
N PRO A 75 11.98 -8.49 9.21
CA PRO A 75 12.31 -9.05 10.51
C PRO A 75 11.50 -8.36 11.61
N ALA A 76 11.09 -9.10 12.62
CA ALA A 76 10.34 -8.55 13.75
C ALA A 76 11.09 -7.40 14.45
N SER A 77 12.42 -7.49 14.53
CA SER A 77 13.29 -6.48 15.11
C SER A 77 13.24 -5.11 14.40
N TYR A 78 12.83 -5.10 13.11
CA TYR A 78 12.66 -3.83 12.38
C TYR A 78 11.62 -2.92 13.04
N PHE A 79 10.60 -3.50 13.65
CA PHE A 79 9.48 -2.78 14.27
C PHE A 79 9.65 -2.53 15.77
N ASP A 80 10.74 -3.02 16.38
CA ASP A 80 11.02 -2.82 17.80
C ASP A 80 11.59 -1.42 18.08
N GLY A 81 12.16 -0.75 17.06
CA GLY A 81 12.71 0.59 17.12
C GLY A 81 11.84 1.67 16.47
N GLU A 82 12.48 2.79 16.15
CA GLU A 82 11.87 3.85 15.33
C GLU A 82 11.94 3.47 13.85
N PHE A 83 10.83 3.62 13.15
CA PHE A 83 10.73 3.43 11.72
C PHE A 83 9.76 4.45 11.10
N ASP A 84 9.92 4.72 9.81
CA ASP A 84 9.02 5.63 9.10
C ASP A 84 7.69 4.96 8.76
N CYS A 85 6.63 5.37 9.45
CA CYS A 85 5.26 4.87 9.21
C CYS A 85 4.74 5.17 7.79
N ASN A 86 5.32 6.15 7.06
CA ASN A 86 4.92 6.43 5.68
C ASN A 86 5.15 5.22 4.76
N ASN A 87 6.17 4.42 5.03
CA ASN A 87 6.49 3.23 4.24
C ASN A 87 5.46 2.10 4.41
N PHE A 88 4.53 2.22 5.35
CA PHE A 88 3.57 1.19 5.73
C PHE A 88 2.12 1.65 5.66
N ILE A 89 1.84 2.82 5.08
CA ILE A 89 0.48 3.36 5.03
C ILE A 89 -0.52 2.45 4.33
N GLN A 90 -0.07 1.61 3.40
CA GLN A 90 -0.92 0.69 2.64
C GLN A 90 -1.59 -0.37 3.50
N ILE A 91 -1.05 -0.66 4.71
CA ILE A 91 -1.61 -1.68 5.61
C ILE A 91 -2.68 -1.13 6.56
N PHE A 92 -2.98 0.17 6.56
CA PHE A 92 -3.85 0.80 7.57
C PHE A 92 -5.25 0.16 7.66
N ASP A 93 -5.78 -0.33 6.55
CA ASP A 93 -7.05 -1.04 6.44
C ASP A 93 -6.87 -2.50 5.97
N GLY A 94 -5.64 -3.00 6.02
CA GLY A 94 -5.31 -4.38 5.69
C GLY A 94 -5.99 -5.39 6.62
N LYS A 95 -6.21 -6.60 6.11
CA LYS A 95 -6.74 -7.72 6.88
C LYS A 95 -5.60 -8.51 7.51
N ILE A 96 -5.62 -8.65 8.81
CA ILE A 96 -4.68 -9.49 9.53
C ILE A 96 -5.12 -10.95 9.37
N ILE A 97 -4.29 -11.75 8.70
CA ILE A 97 -4.55 -13.18 8.42
C ILE A 97 -3.90 -14.07 9.47
N VAL A 98 -2.71 -13.72 9.91
CA VAL A 98 -1.96 -14.36 11.00
C VAL A 98 -1.48 -13.27 11.92
N ASP A 99 -1.56 -13.44 13.22
CA ASP A 99 -1.02 -12.48 14.18
C ASP A 99 -0.61 -13.16 15.48
N ASN A 100 0.60 -13.61 15.54
CA ASN A 100 1.21 -14.11 16.75
C ASN A 100 1.84 -12.94 17.50
N GLU A 101 1.68 -12.91 18.84
CA GLU A 101 2.22 -11.85 19.69
C GLU A 101 1.67 -10.44 19.37
N GLU A 102 0.52 -10.33 18.70
CA GLU A 102 -0.11 -9.06 18.29
C GLU A 102 0.82 -8.12 17.48
N ARG A 103 1.82 -8.68 16.76
CA ARG A 103 2.81 -7.88 16.01
C ARG A 103 2.18 -7.11 14.87
N GLY A 104 1.31 -7.74 14.10
CA GLY A 104 0.62 -7.11 12.98
C GLY A 104 -0.36 -6.04 13.44
N LYS A 105 -1.14 -6.33 14.46
CA LYS A 105 -2.09 -5.40 15.05
C LYS A 105 -1.38 -4.17 15.63
N THR A 106 -0.27 -4.38 16.35
CA THR A 106 0.53 -3.29 16.91
C THR A 106 1.08 -2.40 15.82
N LEU A 107 1.62 -2.96 14.74
CA LEU A 107 2.11 -2.19 13.59
C LEU A 107 0.98 -1.40 12.93
N GLN A 108 -0.16 -2.04 12.68
CA GLN A 108 -1.32 -1.39 12.05
C GLN A 108 -1.85 -0.23 12.91
N MET A 109 -1.88 -0.39 14.24
CA MET A 109 -2.27 0.67 15.17
C MET A 109 -1.27 1.84 15.16
N LYS A 110 0.04 1.58 15.11
CA LYS A 110 1.06 2.63 15.00
C LYS A 110 0.88 3.44 13.70
N VAL A 111 0.69 2.76 12.58
CA VAL A 111 0.44 3.40 11.28
C VAL A 111 -0.85 4.23 11.31
N LEU A 112 -1.92 3.69 11.84
CA LEU A 112 -3.20 4.40 11.97
C LEU A 112 -3.07 5.64 12.86
N SER A 113 -2.41 5.51 14.01
CA SER A 113 -2.13 6.64 14.91
C SER A 113 -1.30 7.72 14.24
N TYR A 114 -0.26 7.32 13.49
CA TYR A 114 0.57 8.25 12.70
C TYR A 114 -0.29 9.04 11.70
N LEU A 115 -1.15 8.38 10.94
CA LEU A 115 -2.01 9.02 9.96
C LEU A 115 -3.02 9.98 10.60
N GLN A 116 -3.62 9.60 11.74
CA GLN A 116 -4.57 10.43 12.46
C GLN A 116 -3.94 11.66 13.12
N ASN A 117 -2.68 11.56 13.51
CA ASN A 117 -1.93 12.66 14.16
C ASN A 117 -1.10 13.49 13.16
N ARG A 118 -1.19 13.23 11.87
CA ARG A 118 -0.49 14.00 10.84
C ARG A 118 -0.98 15.44 10.87
N PRO A 119 -0.11 16.43 11.07
CA PRO A 119 -0.55 17.82 11.10
C PRO A 119 -1.11 18.22 9.73
N PRO A 120 -2.25 18.92 9.66
CA PRO A 120 -2.76 19.43 8.40
C PRO A 120 -1.76 20.44 7.81
N LYS A 121 -1.64 20.44 6.49
CA LYS A 121 -0.82 21.44 5.80
C LYS A 121 -1.35 22.84 6.07
N THR A 122 -0.47 23.78 6.28
CA THR A 122 -0.80 25.19 6.44
C THR A 122 -1.35 25.76 5.13
N LYS A 123 -2.06 26.88 5.22
CA LYS A 123 -2.56 27.57 4.02
C LYS A 123 -1.42 27.92 3.06
N ALA A 124 -0.26 28.37 3.58
CA ALA A 124 0.89 28.73 2.77
C ALA A 124 1.47 27.52 2.00
N GLU A 125 1.55 26.36 2.65
CA GLU A 125 1.98 25.11 1.99
C GLU A 125 0.98 24.66 0.92
N MET A 126 -0.32 24.77 1.18
CA MET A 126 -1.35 24.43 0.19
C MET A 126 -1.30 25.39 -1.01
N ASP A 127 -1.19 26.70 -0.79
CA ASP A 127 -1.08 27.71 -1.84
C ASP A 127 0.18 27.44 -2.69
N ALA A 128 1.33 27.13 -2.09
CA ALA A 128 2.57 26.80 -2.79
C ALA A 128 2.42 25.52 -3.65
N ASN A 129 1.71 24.50 -3.16
CA ASN A 129 1.44 23.27 -3.90
C ASN A 129 0.53 23.53 -5.12
N VAL A 130 -0.51 24.37 -4.96
CA VAL A 130 -1.38 24.77 -6.06
C VAL A 130 -0.59 25.53 -7.12
N ASP A 131 0.23 26.51 -6.72
CA ASP A 131 1.09 27.28 -7.63
C ASP A 131 2.07 26.38 -8.38
N TRP A 132 2.62 25.38 -7.68
CA TRP A 132 3.45 24.37 -8.31
C TRP A 132 2.68 23.58 -9.40
N CYS A 133 1.46 23.10 -9.09
CA CYS A 133 0.61 22.40 -10.07
C CYS A 133 0.34 23.28 -11.30
N ILE A 134 -0.06 24.54 -11.10
CA ILE A 134 -0.32 25.49 -12.18
C ILE A 134 0.91 25.66 -13.07
N LYS A 135 2.08 25.84 -12.43
CA LYS A 135 3.36 25.99 -13.14
C LYS A 135 3.73 24.72 -13.94
N MET A 136 3.51 23.54 -13.37
CA MET A 136 3.77 22.28 -14.06
C MET A 136 2.82 22.07 -15.25
N LEU A 137 1.50 22.34 -15.06
CA LEU A 137 0.52 22.27 -16.14
C LEU A 137 0.85 23.21 -17.32
N ALA A 138 1.36 24.41 -17.03
CA ALA A 138 1.83 25.32 -18.10
C ALA A 138 3.00 24.73 -18.90
N ARG A 139 3.91 23.98 -18.23
CA ARG A 139 5.08 23.36 -18.89
C ARG A 139 4.72 22.08 -19.66
N VAL A 140 3.66 21.39 -19.31
CA VAL A 140 3.15 20.23 -20.06
C VAL A 140 2.81 20.62 -21.52
N LYS A 141 2.35 21.84 -21.77
CA LYS A 141 1.97 22.35 -23.09
C LYS A 141 3.14 22.44 -24.10
N ARG A 142 4.35 22.09 -23.68
CA ARG A 142 5.51 22.02 -24.61
C ARG A 142 5.41 20.86 -25.58
N TYR A 143 4.63 19.82 -25.28
CA TYR A 143 4.42 18.62 -26.10
C TYR A 143 5.71 17.88 -26.48
N ASP A 144 6.78 18.04 -25.67
CA ASP A 144 8.04 17.31 -25.78
C ASP A 144 8.16 16.24 -24.67
N ALA A 145 9.25 15.46 -24.69
CA ALA A 145 9.49 14.41 -23.68
C ALA A 145 9.50 14.97 -22.26
N GLU A 146 10.06 16.15 -22.04
CA GLU A 146 10.08 16.83 -20.75
C GLU A 146 8.67 17.24 -20.31
N GLY A 147 7.83 17.74 -21.23
CA GLY A 147 6.43 18.06 -20.97
C GLY A 147 5.62 16.82 -20.56
N MET A 148 5.81 15.70 -21.26
CA MET A 148 5.17 14.42 -20.91
C MET A 148 5.59 13.90 -19.52
N PHE A 149 6.88 14.02 -19.18
CA PHE A 149 7.37 13.67 -17.85
C PHE A 149 6.75 14.53 -16.75
N ARG A 150 6.61 15.85 -16.98
CA ARG A 150 5.93 16.76 -16.04
C ARG A 150 4.45 16.46 -15.90
N TRP A 151 3.78 16.03 -16.98
CA TRP A 151 2.39 15.59 -16.94
C TRP A 151 2.21 14.41 -15.97
N HIS A 152 3.13 13.46 -16.03
CA HIS A 152 3.12 12.31 -15.13
C HIS A 152 3.21 12.73 -13.65
N TRP A 153 4.09 13.67 -13.34
CA TRP A 153 4.21 14.21 -11.98
C TRP A 153 2.93 14.91 -11.52
N VAL A 154 2.34 15.75 -12.37
CA VAL A 154 1.09 16.43 -12.03
C VAL A 154 -0.01 15.42 -11.72
N LEU A 155 -0.13 14.34 -12.50
CA LEU A 155 -1.12 13.28 -12.26
C LEU A 155 -0.92 12.57 -10.91
N ILE A 156 0.33 12.31 -10.53
CA ILE A 156 0.66 11.65 -9.26
C ILE A 156 0.36 12.59 -8.08
N ASP A 157 0.90 13.80 -8.12
CA ASP A 157 0.91 14.70 -6.96
C ASP A 157 -0.42 15.45 -6.78
N SER A 158 -1.17 15.69 -7.85
CA SER A 158 -2.43 16.45 -7.79
C SER A 158 -3.50 15.83 -6.91
N LEU A 159 -3.53 14.49 -6.78
CA LEU A 159 -4.50 13.80 -5.94
C LEU A 159 -4.24 14.06 -4.44
N GLU A 160 -2.98 14.00 -4.02
CA GLU A 160 -2.62 14.34 -2.65
C GLU A 160 -2.90 15.81 -2.35
N ILE A 161 -2.49 16.72 -3.26
CA ILE A 161 -2.74 18.16 -3.14
C ILE A 161 -4.24 18.45 -3.07
N PHE A 162 -5.06 17.77 -3.87
CA PHE A 162 -6.52 17.90 -3.80
C PHE A 162 -7.09 17.46 -2.45
N CYS A 163 -6.62 16.31 -1.94
CA CYS A 163 -7.02 15.82 -0.62
C CYS A 163 -6.64 16.82 0.49
N ASP A 164 -5.43 17.37 0.45
CA ASP A 164 -4.97 18.38 1.41
C ASP A 164 -5.86 19.64 1.40
N ILE A 165 -6.20 20.16 0.20
CA ILE A 165 -7.10 21.32 0.04
C ILE A 165 -8.49 21.02 0.61
N LYS A 166 -8.96 19.79 0.46
CA LYS A 166 -10.25 19.35 0.99
C LYS A 166 -10.19 18.94 2.46
N GLN A 167 -9.03 18.99 3.07
CA GLN A 167 -8.77 18.51 4.44
C GLN A 167 -9.17 17.02 4.61
N HIS A 168 -8.98 16.24 3.55
CA HIS A 168 -9.16 14.79 3.56
C HIS A 168 -7.81 14.10 3.65
N THR A 169 -7.76 13.00 4.38
CA THR A 169 -6.55 12.17 4.42
C THR A 169 -6.31 11.53 3.06
N TYR A 170 -5.10 11.68 2.53
CA TYR A 170 -4.70 10.99 1.31
C TYR A 170 -4.29 9.54 1.61
N TRP A 171 -5.04 8.59 1.09
CA TRP A 171 -4.86 7.14 1.29
C TRP A 171 -4.20 6.44 0.09
N GLY A 172 -3.52 7.20 -0.76
CA GLY A 172 -2.96 6.73 -2.01
C GLY A 172 -3.91 6.92 -3.22
N PRO A 173 -3.38 6.79 -4.45
CA PRO A 173 -4.12 7.16 -5.66
C PRO A 173 -5.39 6.35 -5.89
N LYS A 174 -5.37 5.03 -5.62
CA LYS A 174 -6.54 4.16 -5.83
C LYS A 174 -7.75 4.51 -4.94
N LYS A 175 -7.51 5.17 -3.80
CA LYS A 175 -8.58 5.57 -2.86
C LYS A 175 -8.96 7.04 -2.96
N ALA A 176 -8.14 7.84 -3.65
CA ALA A 176 -8.43 9.25 -3.91
C ALA A 176 -9.27 9.47 -5.17
N LEU A 177 -9.38 8.46 -6.04
CA LEU A 177 -10.22 8.43 -7.24
C LEU A 177 -11.58 7.82 -6.95
#